data_eb69c2ce1ca8fcefcfb95c3b69124e0f
#
_entry.id   eb69c2ce1ca8fcefcfb95c3b69124e0f
#
_cell.length_a   1.000
_cell.length_b   1.000
_cell.length_c   1.000
_cell.angle_alpha   90.00
_cell.angle_beta   90.00
_cell.angle_gamma   90.00
#
_symmetry.space_group_name_H-M   'P 1'
#
loop_
_entity.id
_entity.type
_entity.pdbx_description
1 polymer ?
#
loop_
_entity_poly.entity_id
_entity_poly.type
_entity_poly.pdbx_seq_one_letter_code
_entity_poly.pdbx_strand_id
1 'polypeptide(L)'
;YTYMAVREDDVELFGFYTEEELTTFRQLIGVSGIGPKAAMGVLSAFTPDGLARAVCTEDVKAIAKSNGVGAKGAARIVLELKDKMSYTGGDAETPRETAAPAPTAKSAGLAEAAEALTALGYARAEVNAVLAKLNTAGMASGDIIRAALAQFMKG
;
A
#
# COMPACT_ATOMS: atom_id res chain seq x y z
N TYR A 1 12.47 -0.81 -9.32
CA TYR A 1 12.96 0.51 -8.90
C TYR A 1 14.09 0.33 -7.89
N THR A 2 15.13 1.17 -7.96
CA THR A 2 16.31 1.01 -7.10
C THR A 2 16.72 2.35 -6.49
N TYR A 3 17.29 2.28 -5.29
CA TYR A 3 17.94 3.39 -4.61
C TYR A 3 19.35 2.97 -4.21
N MET A 4 20.33 3.78 -4.58
CA MET A 4 21.73 3.55 -4.24
C MET A 4 22.14 4.52 -3.14
N ALA A 5 22.50 3.99 -1.99
CA ALA A 5 23.05 4.76 -0.88
C ALA A 5 24.57 4.68 -0.96
N VAL A 6 25.22 5.80 -1.23
CA VAL A 6 26.69 5.91 -1.28
C VAL A 6 27.16 6.55 0.01
N ARG A 7 28.07 5.88 0.72
CA ARG A 7 28.81 6.39 1.89
C ARG A 7 30.29 6.34 1.58
N GLU A 8 31.10 6.97 2.40
CA GLU A 8 32.56 7.02 2.18
C GLU A 8 33.20 5.64 2.09
N ASP A 9 32.69 4.66 2.85
CA ASP A 9 33.25 3.31 2.95
C ASP A 9 32.32 2.20 2.43
N ASP A 10 31.10 2.53 1.96
CA ASP A 10 30.12 1.52 1.56
C ASP A 10 29.11 2.03 0.53
N VAL A 11 28.73 1.13 -0.37
CA VAL A 11 27.68 1.37 -1.38
C VAL A 11 26.61 0.30 -1.20
N GLU A 12 25.45 0.69 -0.69
CA GLU A 12 24.30 -0.19 -0.53
C GLU A 12 23.26 0.07 -1.62
N LEU A 13 22.75 -0.99 -2.25
CA LEU A 13 21.70 -0.92 -3.24
C LEU A 13 20.40 -1.51 -2.67
N PHE A 14 19.33 -0.72 -2.70
CA PHE A 14 18.00 -1.11 -2.25
C PHE A 14 17.07 -1.24 -3.44
N GLY A 15 16.35 -2.38 -3.55
CA GLY A 15 15.39 -2.66 -4.61
C GLY A 15 13.95 -2.55 -4.13
N PHE A 16 13.07 -2.01 -4.99
CA PHE A 16 11.64 -1.84 -4.71
C PHE A 16 10.81 -2.38 -5.87
N TYR A 17 9.66 -2.92 -5.57
CA TYR A 17 8.75 -3.47 -6.55
C TYR A 17 7.99 -2.38 -7.29
N THR A 18 7.59 -1.33 -6.58
CA THR A 18 6.83 -0.20 -7.12
C THR A 18 7.56 1.13 -6.93
N GLU A 19 7.17 2.12 -7.71
CA GLU A 19 7.66 3.49 -7.57
C GLU A 19 7.17 4.13 -6.27
N GLU A 20 5.99 3.74 -5.81
CA GLU A 20 5.41 4.19 -4.55
C GLU A 20 6.24 3.72 -3.35
N GLU A 21 6.71 2.47 -3.36
CA GLU A 21 7.63 1.95 -2.33
C GLU A 21 8.94 2.74 -2.33
N LEU A 22 9.52 3.04 -3.50
CA LEU A 22 10.73 3.85 -3.60
C LEU A 22 10.50 5.27 -3.08
N THR A 23 9.38 5.89 -3.42
CA THR A 23 9.02 7.24 -2.97
C THR A 23 8.86 7.27 -1.44
N THR A 24 8.14 6.30 -0.89
CA THR A 24 7.95 6.15 0.56
C THR A 24 9.27 5.90 1.28
N PHE A 25 10.15 5.09 0.68
CA PHE A 25 11.50 4.88 1.21
C PHE A 25 12.30 6.19 1.29
N ARG A 26 12.27 7.00 0.22
CA ARG A 26 12.95 8.30 0.19
C ARG A 26 12.41 9.26 1.24
N GLN A 27 11.10 9.26 1.47
CA GLN A 27 10.47 10.05 2.52
C GLN A 27 10.94 9.59 3.92
N LEU A 28 10.99 8.27 4.16
CA LEU A 28 11.45 7.70 5.42
C LEU A 28 12.92 8.01 5.73
N ILE A 29 13.82 7.88 4.77
CA ILE A 29 15.25 8.20 4.99
C ILE A 29 15.50 9.71 5.15
N GLY A 30 14.57 10.55 4.72
CA GLY A 30 14.57 11.99 4.97
C GLY A 30 14.22 12.36 6.41
N VAL A 31 13.65 11.44 7.20
CA VAL A 31 13.35 11.65 8.61
C VAL A 31 14.61 11.54 9.45
N SER A 32 14.85 12.53 10.30
CA SER A 32 16.02 12.56 11.15
C SER A 32 16.12 11.34 12.07
N GLY A 33 17.22 10.58 11.95
CA GLY A 33 17.48 9.37 12.73
C GLY A 33 16.88 8.08 12.15
N ILE A 34 16.28 8.13 10.95
CA ILE A 34 15.84 6.95 10.21
C ILE A 34 16.82 6.67 9.08
N GLY A 35 17.58 5.60 9.22
CA GLY A 35 18.51 5.15 8.18
C GLY A 35 17.83 4.18 7.18
N PRO A 36 18.54 3.82 6.08
CA PRO A 36 18.02 2.91 5.06
C PRO A 36 17.54 1.57 5.61
N LYS A 37 18.25 0.97 6.56
CA LYS A 37 17.84 -0.32 7.19
C LYS A 37 16.56 -0.20 7.98
N ALA A 38 16.35 0.89 8.72
CA ALA A 38 15.12 1.16 9.45
C ALA A 38 13.96 1.44 8.49
N ALA A 39 14.20 2.21 7.43
CA ALA A 39 13.20 2.48 6.39
C ALA A 39 12.74 1.19 5.69
N MET A 40 13.66 0.28 5.37
CA MET A 40 13.32 -1.06 4.86
C MET A 40 12.52 -1.88 5.87
N GLY A 41 12.85 -1.78 7.16
CA GLY A 41 12.09 -2.42 8.24
C GLY A 41 10.63 -1.92 8.30
N VAL A 42 10.40 -0.63 8.08
CA VAL A 42 9.05 -0.06 7.99
C VAL A 42 8.32 -0.58 6.76
N LEU A 43 8.94 -0.55 5.58
CA LEU A 43 8.33 -1.03 4.32
C LEU A 43 8.11 -2.54 4.29
N SER A 44 8.83 -3.30 5.12
CA SER A 44 8.56 -4.73 5.31
C SER A 44 7.30 -4.97 6.17
N ALA A 45 6.97 -4.03 7.06
CA ALA A 45 5.81 -4.12 7.96
C ALA A 45 4.56 -3.45 7.40
N PHE A 46 4.73 -2.43 6.55
CA PHE A 46 3.64 -1.63 6.00
C PHE A 46 3.74 -1.54 4.47
N THR A 47 2.59 -1.52 3.82
CA THR A 47 2.48 -1.00 2.46
C THR A 47 2.57 0.53 2.49
N PRO A 48 2.91 1.22 1.37
CA PRO A 48 2.91 2.69 1.32
C PRO A 48 1.61 3.32 1.85
N ASP A 49 0.45 2.82 1.44
CA ASP A 49 -0.86 3.27 1.92
C ASP A 49 -1.10 2.97 3.40
N GLY A 50 -0.69 1.78 3.86
CA GLY A 50 -0.78 1.39 5.27
C GLY A 50 0.06 2.29 6.17
N LEU A 51 1.25 2.69 5.70
CA LEU A 51 2.10 3.64 6.41
C LEU A 51 1.48 5.04 6.41
N ALA A 52 0.98 5.51 5.27
CA ALA A 52 0.31 6.81 5.18
C ALA A 52 -0.88 6.89 6.14
N ARG A 53 -1.68 5.82 6.21
CA ARG A 53 -2.78 5.70 7.18
C ARG A 53 -2.28 5.76 8.61
N ALA A 54 -1.26 4.96 8.98
CA ALA A 54 -0.69 4.95 10.33
C ALA A 54 -0.11 6.32 10.74
N VAL A 55 0.50 7.03 9.80
CA VAL A 55 1.00 8.40 10.00
C VAL A 55 -0.15 9.39 10.21
N CYS A 56 -1.20 9.34 9.38
CA CYS A 56 -2.36 10.24 9.49
C CYS A 56 -3.17 9.99 10.77
N THR A 57 -3.27 8.74 11.22
CA THR A 57 -3.94 8.37 12.49
C THR A 57 -3.04 8.48 13.72
N GLU A 58 -1.80 8.91 13.54
CA GLU A 58 -0.79 9.05 14.60
C GLU A 58 -0.53 7.73 15.37
N ASP A 59 -0.64 6.59 14.68
CA ASP A 59 -0.40 5.28 15.32
C ASP A 59 1.10 4.99 15.48
N VAL A 60 1.71 5.75 16.39
CA VAL A 60 3.14 5.59 16.75
C VAL A 60 3.45 4.17 17.22
N LYS A 61 2.48 3.50 17.89
CA LYS A 61 2.69 2.14 18.41
C LYS A 61 2.80 1.10 17.31
N ALA A 62 2.01 1.21 16.26
CA ALA A 62 2.08 0.32 15.12
C ALA A 62 3.43 0.51 14.40
N ILE A 63 3.84 1.74 14.14
CA ILE A 63 5.10 2.04 13.46
C ILE A 63 6.31 1.61 14.30
N ALA A 64 6.26 1.76 15.63
CA ALA A 64 7.34 1.34 16.53
C ALA A 64 7.58 -0.18 16.58
N LYS A 65 6.63 -0.99 16.10
CA LYS A 65 6.79 -2.45 15.95
C LYS A 65 7.65 -2.84 14.74
N SER A 66 7.90 -1.90 13.83
CA SER A 66 8.74 -2.16 12.67
C SER A 66 10.20 -2.40 13.08
N ASN A 67 10.85 -3.33 12.38
CA ASN A 67 12.23 -3.68 12.68
C ASN A 67 13.17 -2.48 12.49
N GLY A 68 13.99 -2.20 13.48
CA GLY A 68 14.96 -1.07 13.45
C GLY A 68 14.35 0.30 13.75
N VAL A 69 13.04 0.37 14.14
CA VAL A 69 12.38 1.61 14.52
C VAL A 69 11.91 1.52 15.97
N GLY A 70 12.47 2.34 16.84
CA GLY A 70 12.02 2.47 18.22
C GLY A 70 10.92 3.52 18.37
N ALA A 71 10.35 3.64 19.59
CA ALA A 71 9.28 4.60 19.88
C ALA A 71 9.64 6.06 19.51
N LYS A 72 10.91 6.47 19.71
CA LYS A 72 11.39 7.81 19.32
C LYS A 72 11.42 7.98 17.79
N GLY A 73 11.87 6.96 17.06
CA GLY A 73 11.90 6.97 15.60
C GLY A 73 10.49 7.01 15.01
N ALA A 74 9.59 6.19 15.54
CA ALA A 74 8.18 6.17 15.13
C ALA A 74 7.48 7.52 15.36
N ALA A 75 7.68 8.15 16.50
CA ALA A 75 7.14 9.49 16.78
C ALA A 75 7.65 10.55 15.80
N ARG A 76 8.94 10.48 15.42
CA ARG A 76 9.51 11.38 14.41
C ARG A 76 8.94 11.12 13.02
N ILE A 77 8.79 9.85 12.62
CA ILE A 77 8.16 9.49 11.35
C ILE A 77 6.77 10.13 11.27
N VAL A 78 5.95 9.99 12.30
CA VAL A 78 4.62 10.60 12.34
C VAL A 78 4.71 12.12 12.22
N LEU A 79 5.55 12.76 13.04
CA LEU A 79 5.67 14.21 13.07
C LEU A 79 6.14 14.81 11.74
N GLU A 80 7.16 14.22 11.11
CA GLU A 80 7.78 14.77 9.91
C GLU A 80 7.06 14.37 8.60
N LEU A 81 6.34 13.24 8.61
CA LEU A 81 5.64 12.75 7.42
C LEU A 81 4.15 13.07 7.40
N LYS A 82 3.55 13.50 8.51
CA LYS A 82 2.11 13.84 8.58
C LYS A 82 1.69 14.85 7.51
N ASP A 83 2.51 15.86 7.27
CA ASP A 83 2.24 16.92 6.27
C ASP A 83 2.65 16.52 4.84
N LYS A 84 3.46 15.47 4.69
CA LYS A 84 4.00 15.02 3.40
C LYS A 84 3.25 13.82 2.83
N MET A 85 2.59 13.04 3.67
CA MET A 85 1.81 11.88 3.29
C MET A 85 0.33 12.22 3.39
N SER A 86 -0.36 12.31 2.27
CA SER A 86 -1.81 12.40 2.23
C SER A 86 -2.40 11.00 2.04
N TYR A 87 -3.18 10.57 3.01
CA TYR A 87 -4.01 9.38 2.86
C TYR A 87 -5.29 9.76 2.11
N THR A 88 -5.38 9.41 0.85
CA THR A 88 -6.64 9.43 0.11
C THR A 88 -7.41 8.17 0.47
N GLY A 89 -8.25 8.29 1.49
CA GLY A 89 -8.99 7.20 2.11
C GLY A 89 -9.63 6.23 1.11
N GLY A 90 -8.98 5.09 0.95
CA GLY A 90 -9.54 3.87 0.42
C GLY A 90 -9.36 2.84 1.51
N ASP A 91 -10.48 2.28 1.98
CA ASP A 91 -10.47 1.17 2.94
C ASP A 91 -9.74 -0.03 2.36
N ALA A 92 -8.49 -0.18 2.73
CA ALA A 92 -7.76 -1.42 2.58
C ALA A 92 -6.92 -1.65 3.84
N GLU A 93 -7.54 -2.33 4.82
CA GLU A 93 -6.83 -2.98 5.91
C GLU A 93 -5.76 -3.91 5.33
N THR A 94 -4.52 -3.92 5.85
CA THR A 94 -4.10 -4.78 6.96
C THR A 94 -2.60 -4.63 7.21
N PRO A 95 -2.10 -4.84 8.46
CA PRO A 95 -0.68 -5.09 8.69
C PRO A 95 -0.30 -6.35 7.92
N ARG A 96 0.83 -6.31 7.19
CA ARG A 96 1.41 -7.53 6.66
C ARG A 96 1.74 -8.44 7.84
N GLU A 97 0.87 -9.39 8.14
CA GLU A 97 1.26 -10.58 8.90
C GLU A 97 2.33 -11.31 8.09
N THR A 98 3.39 -11.63 8.78
CA THR A 98 4.54 -12.38 8.29
C THR A 98 4.14 -13.63 7.54
N ALA A 99 4.78 -13.82 6.38
CA ALA A 99 4.79 -14.99 5.53
C ALA A 99 3.69 -15.08 4.47
N ALA A 100 4.18 -14.92 3.22
CA ALA A 100 3.54 -15.24 1.96
C ALA A 100 2.52 -16.41 1.98
N PRO A 101 1.50 -16.34 1.15
CA PRO A 101 1.65 -16.86 -0.20
C PRO A 101 1.23 -15.82 -1.25
N ALA A 102 1.71 -16.04 -2.48
CA ALA A 102 1.35 -15.32 -3.68
C ALA A 102 -0.15 -14.99 -3.75
N PRO A 103 -0.55 -13.87 -4.41
CA PRO A 103 -1.96 -13.49 -4.53
C PRO A 103 -2.71 -14.70 -5.08
N THR A 104 -3.64 -15.20 -4.30
CA THR A 104 -4.54 -16.24 -4.80
C THR A 104 -5.25 -15.65 -6.02
N ALA A 105 -5.39 -16.43 -7.08
CA ALA A 105 -6.03 -16.03 -8.35
C ALA A 105 -7.39 -15.32 -8.17
N LYS A 106 -7.98 -15.39 -6.98
CA LYS A 106 -9.24 -14.75 -6.58
C LYS A 106 -9.12 -13.24 -6.32
N SER A 107 -8.03 -12.77 -5.69
CA SER A 107 -7.85 -11.33 -5.40
C SER A 107 -7.34 -10.57 -6.62
N ALA A 108 -6.54 -11.23 -7.47
CA ALA A 108 -6.06 -10.66 -8.72
C ALA A 108 -7.20 -10.38 -9.71
N GLY A 109 -8.15 -11.31 -9.87
CA GLY A 109 -9.29 -11.13 -10.77
C GLY A 109 -10.24 -10.01 -10.37
N LEU A 110 -10.40 -9.77 -9.07
CA LEU A 110 -11.27 -8.70 -8.55
C LEU A 110 -10.62 -7.33 -8.74
N ALA A 111 -9.33 -7.21 -8.49
CA ALA A 111 -8.56 -5.97 -8.70
C ALA A 111 -8.51 -5.60 -10.20
N GLU A 112 -8.24 -6.57 -11.07
CA GLU A 112 -8.24 -6.40 -12.53
C GLU A 112 -9.61 -5.97 -13.06
N ALA A 113 -10.69 -6.57 -12.55
CA ALA A 113 -12.05 -6.19 -12.91
C ALA A 113 -12.40 -4.75 -12.47
N ALA A 114 -11.95 -4.34 -11.28
CA ALA A 114 -12.16 -2.98 -10.78
C ALA A 114 -11.41 -1.93 -11.62
N GLU A 115 -10.17 -2.23 -12.02
CA GLU A 115 -9.40 -1.36 -12.90
C GLU A 115 -10.03 -1.23 -14.29
N ALA A 116 -10.45 -2.35 -14.88
CA ALA A 116 -11.09 -2.36 -16.19
C ALA A 116 -12.39 -1.55 -16.20
N LEU A 117 -13.24 -1.69 -15.18
CA LEU A 117 -14.48 -0.92 -15.06
C LEU A 117 -14.23 0.58 -14.85
N THR A 118 -13.17 0.92 -14.11
CA THR A 118 -12.77 2.33 -13.93
C THR A 118 -12.24 2.92 -15.24
N ALA A 119 -11.48 2.15 -16.02
CA ALA A 119 -11.02 2.54 -17.35
C ALA A 119 -12.15 2.73 -18.36
N LEU A 120 -13.28 2.03 -18.18
CA LEU A 120 -14.52 2.21 -18.95
C LEU A 120 -15.33 3.45 -18.53
N GLY A 121 -14.88 4.20 -17.52
CA GLY A 121 -15.46 5.47 -17.09
C GLY A 121 -16.43 5.39 -15.91
N TYR A 122 -16.57 4.24 -15.27
CA TYR A 122 -17.39 4.11 -14.06
C TYR A 122 -16.66 4.65 -12.83
N ALA A 123 -17.37 5.36 -11.95
CA ALA A 123 -16.79 5.90 -10.73
C ALA A 123 -16.31 4.76 -9.81
N ARG A 124 -15.11 4.87 -9.24
CA ARG A 124 -14.49 3.82 -8.41
C ARG A 124 -15.36 3.42 -7.20
N ALA A 125 -16.12 4.39 -6.64
CA ALA A 125 -17.07 4.13 -5.57
C ALA A 125 -18.23 3.23 -6.00
N GLU A 126 -18.75 3.45 -7.21
CA GLU A 126 -19.84 2.64 -7.79
C GLU A 126 -19.36 1.24 -8.15
N VAL A 127 -18.15 1.14 -8.72
CA VAL A 127 -17.50 -0.13 -9.04
C VAL A 127 -17.34 -0.98 -7.77
N ASN A 128 -16.81 -0.42 -6.71
CA ASN A 128 -16.65 -1.12 -5.43
C ASN A 128 -17.99 -1.55 -4.82
N ALA A 129 -19.02 -0.70 -4.89
CA ALA A 129 -20.34 -1.02 -4.38
C ALA A 129 -21.02 -2.16 -5.15
N VAL A 130 -20.81 -2.25 -6.47
CA VAL A 130 -21.32 -3.33 -7.30
C VAL A 130 -20.55 -4.61 -7.09
N LEU A 131 -19.21 -4.55 -7.05
CA LEU A 131 -18.35 -5.72 -6.83
C LEU A 131 -18.59 -6.36 -5.46
N ALA A 132 -18.86 -5.55 -4.42
CA ALA A 132 -19.18 -6.03 -3.07
C ALA A 132 -20.53 -6.81 -3.01
N LYS A 133 -21.43 -6.53 -3.93
CA LYS A 133 -22.76 -7.22 -4.03
C LYS A 133 -22.70 -8.49 -4.89
N LEU A 134 -21.66 -8.65 -5.70
CA LEU A 134 -21.50 -9.81 -6.57
C LEU A 134 -20.78 -10.94 -5.84
N ASN A 135 -21.32 -12.16 -5.96
CA ASN A 135 -20.63 -13.35 -5.48
C ASN A 135 -19.55 -13.74 -6.50
N THR A 136 -18.35 -13.19 -6.32
CA THR A 136 -17.20 -13.36 -7.23
C THR A 136 -16.39 -14.62 -6.96
N ALA A 137 -16.86 -15.50 -6.06
CA ALA A 137 -16.14 -16.70 -5.66
C ALA A 137 -15.92 -17.66 -6.84
N GLY A 138 -14.72 -17.74 -7.37
CA GLY A 138 -14.32 -18.64 -8.45
C GLY A 138 -14.57 -18.11 -9.86
N MET A 139 -14.96 -16.87 -10.04
CA MET A 139 -15.15 -16.23 -11.34
C MET A 139 -13.83 -15.68 -11.87
N ALA A 140 -13.62 -15.78 -13.20
CA ALA A 140 -12.53 -15.10 -13.88
C ALA A 140 -12.82 -13.58 -13.98
N SER A 141 -11.77 -12.75 -14.12
CA SER A 141 -11.89 -11.29 -14.23
C SER A 141 -12.89 -10.84 -15.29
N GLY A 142 -12.90 -11.49 -16.45
CA GLY A 142 -13.85 -11.22 -17.54
C GLY A 142 -15.30 -11.49 -17.19
N ASP A 143 -15.58 -12.51 -16.39
CA ASP A 143 -16.95 -12.83 -15.95
C ASP A 143 -17.43 -11.88 -14.86
N ILE A 144 -16.52 -11.42 -13.99
CA ILE A 144 -16.79 -10.40 -12.99
C ILE A 144 -17.15 -9.07 -13.67
N ILE A 145 -16.42 -8.67 -14.71
CA ILE A 145 -16.68 -7.46 -15.50
C ILE A 145 -18.07 -7.54 -16.15
N ARG A 146 -18.41 -8.66 -16.78
CA ARG A 146 -19.74 -8.85 -17.41
C ARG A 146 -20.87 -8.78 -16.39
N ALA A 147 -20.70 -9.41 -15.23
CA ALA A 147 -21.71 -9.40 -14.16
C ALA A 147 -21.89 -7.99 -13.59
N ALA A 148 -20.78 -7.23 -13.41
CA ALA A 148 -20.83 -5.86 -12.95
C ALA A 148 -21.53 -4.93 -13.97
N LEU A 149 -21.21 -5.06 -15.27
CA LEU A 149 -21.85 -4.29 -16.33
C LEU A 149 -23.37 -4.57 -16.41
N ALA A 150 -23.76 -5.83 -16.27
CA ALA A 150 -25.18 -6.19 -16.22
C ALA A 150 -25.93 -5.57 -15.02
N GLN A 151 -25.23 -5.35 -13.92
CA GLN A 151 -25.78 -4.69 -12.74
C GLN A 151 -25.91 -3.17 -12.93
N PHE A 152 -24.93 -2.53 -13.59
CA PHE A 152 -24.98 -1.11 -13.95
C PHE A 152 -26.11 -0.79 -14.95
N MET A 153 -26.45 -1.74 -15.83
CA MET A 153 -27.55 -1.58 -16.79
C MET A 153 -28.94 -1.77 -16.19
N LYS A 154 -29.05 -2.30 -14.98
CA LYS A 154 -30.32 -2.55 -14.27
C LYS A 154 -30.74 -1.49 -13.26
N GLY A 155 -29.85 -0.57 -12.94
CA GLY A 155 -30.05 0.55 -11.99
C GLY A 155 -30.14 1.86 -12.70
#